data_f5bf554a0b4c4a5867ceeb096b071e36
#
_entry.id   f5bf554a0b4c4a5867ceeb096b071e36
#
_cell.length_a   1.000
_cell.length_b   1.000
_cell.length_c   1.000
_cell.angle_alpha   90.00
_cell.angle_beta   90.00
_cell.angle_gamma   90.00
#
_symmetry.space_group_name_H-M   'P 1'
#
loop_
_entity.id
_entity.type
_entity.pdbx_description
1 polymer ?
#
loop_
_entity_poly.entity_id
_entity_poly.type
_entity_poly.pdbx_seq_one_letter_code
_entity_poly.pdbx_strand_id
1 'polypeptide(L)'
;IVSYFKNKSINILDIGTGSGCILLSIIKDLKKSRGIGIDISPNAIQIAKTNSRKLNLSLRAKFRVFDINKYTVGKYDLIVSNPPYVPLKEIKNLCKDITKYEPLIALNGGIDGLDLIKKVIYKSTYLLKRKGLLAIEIGNQQYLKVSNMLKRNGFIELNREYDYKNNVRCIISTKT
;
A
#
# COMPACT_ATOMS: atom_id res chain seq x y z
N ILE A 1 7.52 10.25 1.06
CA ILE A 1 8.27 8.97 1.06
C ILE A 1 9.63 9.16 0.38
N VAL A 2 9.70 9.67 -0.84
CA VAL A 2 10.97 9.79 -1.59
C VAL A 2 12.02 10.57 -0.82
N SER A 3 11.64 11.64 -0.12
CA SER A 3 12.53 12.47 0.71
C SER A 3 13.23 11.70 1.84
N TYR A 4 12.56 10.72 2.46
CA TYR A 4 13.16 9.88 3.52
C TYR A 4 14.30 8.99 3.01
N PHE A 5 14.25 8.63 1.73
CA PHE A 5 15.17 7.67 1.12
C PHE A 5 16.04 8.26 0.01
N LYS A 6 16.11 9.60 -0.08
CA LYS A 6 16.95 10.27 -1.07
C LYS A 6 18.38 9.73 -1.02
N ASN A 7 18.92 9.34 -2.18
CA ASN A 7 20.26 8.76 -2.35
C ASN A 7 20.48 7.36 -1.72
N LYS A 8 19.46 6.74 -1.12
CA LYS A 8 19.55 5.39 -0.57
C LYS A 8 19.13 4.33 -1.59
N SER A 9 19.68 3.12 -1.44
CA SER A 9 19.20 1.92 -2.14
C SER A 9 18.31 1.15 -1.19
N ILE A 10 17.03 1.00 -1.50
CA ILE A 10 16.05 0.34 -0.64
C ILE A 10 15.29 -0.76 -1.36
N ASN A 11 14.83 -1.74 -0.58
CA ASN A 11 13.88 -2.77 -1.02
C ASN A 11 12.47 -2.36 -0.61
N ILE A 12 11.55 -2.38 -1.57
CA ILE A 12 10.18 -1.90 -1.41
C ILE A 12 9.20 -3.06 -1.62
N LEU A 13 8.18 -3.16 -0.77
CA LEU A 13 7.02 -4.01 -1.00
C LEU A 13 5.78 -3.12 -1.17
N ASP A 14 5.05 -3.33 -2.26
CA ASP A 14 3.76 -2.67 -2.52
C ASP A 14 2.65 -3.73 -2.42
N ILE A 15 1.80 -3.61 -1.40
CA ILE A 15 0.74 -4.56 -1.08
C ILE A 15 -0.58 -4.05 -1.64
N GLY A 16 -1.23 -4.87 -2.49
CA GLY A 16 -2.37 -4.42 -3.27
C GLY A 16 -1.93 -3.44 -4.36
N THR A 17 -0.88 -3.81 -5.09
CA THR A 17 -0.18 -2.90 -6.01
C THR A 17 -1.05 -2.38 -7.17
N GLY A 18 -2.15 -3.06 -7.50
CA GLY A 18 -3.02 -2.68 -8.60
C GLY A 18 -2.26 -2.56 -9.93
N SER A 19 -2.32 -1.39 -10.53
CA SER A 19 -1.60 -1.05 -11.77
C SER A 19 -0.09 -0.85 -11.60
N GLY A 20 0.44 -0.95 -10.37
CA GLY A 20 1.83 -0.70 -10.05
C GLY A 20 2.18 0.78 -9.87
N CYS A 21 1.20 1.67 -9.86
CA CYS A 21 1.41 3.12 -9.91
C CYS A 21 2.32 3.61 -8.78
N ILE A 22 2.04 3.23 -7.53
CA ILE A 22 2.80 3.69 -6.36
C ILE A 22 4.24 3.17 -6.43
N LEU A 23 4.43 1.87 -6.61
CA LEU A 23 5.76 1.26 -6.67
C LEU A 23 6.59 1.84 -7.81
N LEU A 24 6.02 1.96 -9.01
CA LEU A 24 6.73 2.46 -10.18
C LEU A 24 7.12 3.93 -10.03
N SER A 25 6.25 4.76 -9.44
CA SER A 25 6.57 6.16 -9.15
C SER A 25 7.74 6.28 -8.17
N ILE A 26 7.73 5.54 -7.07
CA ILE A 26 8.81 5.56 -6.09
C ILE A 26 10.13 5.07 -6.70
N ILE A 27 10.12 3.97 -7.46
CA ILE A 27 11.33 3.41 -8.10
C ILE A 27 11.88 4.31 -9.21
N LYS A 28 11.01 5.06 -9.89
CA LYS A 28 11.44 6.04 -10.89
C LYS A 28 12.30 7.13 -10.26
N ASP A 29 11.89 7.62 -9.10
CA ASP A 29 12.60 8.68 -8.38
C ASP A 29 13.83 8.14 -7.61
N LEU A 30 13.70 6.99 -6.98
CA LEU A 30 14.78 6.33 -6.24
C LEU A 30 15.54 5.36 -7.17
N LYS A 31 16.41 5.89 -8.00
CA LYS A 31 17.10 5.17 -9.11
C LYS A 31 17.87 3.91 -8.67
N LYS A 32 18.37 3.86 -7.44
CA LYS A 32 19.13 2.71 -6.88
C LYS A 32 18.24 1.66 -6.21
N SER A 33 16.93 1.94 -6.07
CA SER A 33 15.99 1.08 -5.34
C SER A 33 15.31 0.06 -6.25
N ARG A 34 14.82 -1.01 -5.65
CA ARG A 34 14.05 -2.07 -6.29
C ARG A 34 12.85 -2.44 -5.44
N GLY A 35 11.86 -3.08 -6.04
CA GLY A 35 10.68 -3.47 -5.28
C GLY A 35 9.89 -4.60 -5.91
N ILE A 36 8.97 -5.13 -5.09
CA ILE A 36 8.01 -6.14 -5.47
C ILE A 36 6.61 -5.58 -5.20
N GLY A 37 5.74 -5.61 -6.21
CA GLY A 37 4.31 -5.39 -6.06
C GLY A 37 3.58 -6.72 -6.02
N ILE A 38 2.69 -6.89 -5.06
CA ILE A 38 1.81 -8.05 -4.95
C ILE A 38 0.35 -7.64 -5.00
N ASP A 39 -0.46 -8.45 -5.66
CA ASP A 39 -1.90 -8.30 -5.75
C ASP A 39 -2.56 -9.67 -5.90
N ILE A 40 -3.80 -9.83 -5.45
CA ILE A 40 -4.58 -11.07 -5.65
C ILE A 40 -5.14 -11.16 -7.08
N SER A 41 -5.26 -10.03 -7.79
CA SER A 41 -5.81 -9.93 -9.13
C SER A 41 -4.75 -10.20 -10.20
N PRO A 42 -4.88 -11.28 -11.00
CA PRO A 42 -4.00 -11.52 -12.15
C PRO A 42 -4.03 -10.38 -13.16
N ASN A 43 -5.20 -9.77 -13.38
CA ASN A 43 -5.38 -8.66 -14.33
C ASN A 43 -4.60 -7.41 -13.86
N ALA A 44 -4.69 -7.05 -12.58
CA ALA A 44 -3.92 -5.96 -11.99
C ALA A 44 -2.41 -6.17 -12.20
N ILE A 45 -1.92 -7.37 -11.91
CA ILE A 45 -0.51 -7.72 -12.11
C ILE A 45 -0.09 -7.66 -13.59
N GLN A 46 -0.95 -8.05 -14.52
CA GLN A 46 -0.66 -7.92 -15.95
C GLN A 46 -0.51 -6.45 -16.37
N ILE A 47 -1.41 -5.58 -15.89
CA ILE A 47 -1.33 -4.13 -16.10
C ILE A 47 -0.04 -3.57 -15.51
N ALA A 48 0.28 -3.91 -14.26
CA ALA A 48 1.50 -3.46 -13.58
C ALA A 48 2.78 -3.85 -14.34
N LYS A 49 2.85 -5.11 -14.84
CA LYS A 49 3.95 -5.57 -15.69
C LYS A 49 4.05 -4.78 -16.99
N THR A 50 2.94 -4.47 -17.63
CA THR A 50 2.90 -3.67 -18.86
C THR A 50 3.39 -2.25 -18.59
N ASN A 51 2.92 -1.61 -17.51
CA ASN A 51 3.37 -0.28 -17.09
C ASN A 51 4.87 -0.26 -16.76
N SER A 52 5.35 -1.28 -16.08
CA SER A 52 6.78 -1.43 -15.76
C SER A 52 7.66 -1.50 -17.03
N ARG A 53 7.21 -2.23 -18.07
CA ARG A 53 7.93 -2.30 -19.34
C ARG A 53 7.92 -0.94 -20.06
N LYS A 54 6.76 -0.28 -20.14
CA LYS A 54 6.63 1.06 -20.77
C LYS A 54 7.54 2.12 -20.12
N LEU A 55 7.75 2.00 -18.81
CA LEU A 55 8.62 2.90 -18.03
C LEU A 55 10.08 2.45 -17.96
N ASN A 56 10.46 1.34 -18.60
CA ASN A 56 11.81 0.74 -18.55
C ASN A 56 12.26 0.39 -17.11
N LEU A 57 11.32 -0.02 -16.23
CA LEU A 57 11.58 -0.33 -14.83
C LEU A 57 11.53 -1.84 -14.52
N SER A 58 11.34 -2.71 -15.52
CA SER A 58 11.12 -4.16 -15.34
C SER A 58 12.27 -4.90 -14.65
N LEU A 59 13.48 -4.37 -14.69
CA LEU A 59 14.64 -4.95 -13.98
C LEU A 59 14.57 -4.66 -12.47
N ARG A 60 13.96 -3.52 -12.07
CA ARG A 60 13.92 -3.05 -10.68
C ARG A 60 12.56 -3.22 -10.02
N ALA A 61 11.46 -3.27 -10.79
CA ALA A 61 10.09 -3.50 -10.30
C ALA A 61 9.59 -4.88 -10.77
N LYS A 62 9.29 -5.77 -9.83
CA LYS A 62 8.73 -7.08 -10.10
C LYS A 62 7.30 -7.15 -9.57
N PHE A 63 6.41 -7.83 -10.30
CA PHE A 63 5.00 -7.95 -9.93
C PHE A 63 4.58 -9.42 -9.90
N ARG A 64 3.86 -9.81 -8.83
CA ARG A 64 3.43 -11.19 -8.61
C ARG A 64 1.98 -11.26 -8.15
N VAL A 65 1.24 -12.21 -8.69
CA VAL A 65 -0.07 -12.58 -8.13
C VAL A 65 0.19 -13.29 -6.81
N PHE A 66 -0.23 -12.69 -5.70
CA PHE A 66 0.01 -13.26 -4.39
C PHE A 66 -0.97 -12.71 -3.35
N ASP A 67 -1.49 -13.62 -2.50
CA ASP A 67 -2.30 -13.25 -1.35
C ASP A 67 -1.39 -12.83 -0.18
N ILE A 68 -1.60 -11.63 0.35
CA ILE A 68 -0.86 -11.09 1.50
C ILE A 68 -0.91 -12.03 2.72
N ASN A 69 -2.01 -12.76 2.92
CA ASN A 69 -2.12 -13.70 4.04
C ASN A 69 -1.05 -14.80 4.00
N LYS A 70 -0.62 -15.20 2.80
CA LYS A 70 0.38 -16.24 2.57
C LYS A 70 1.80 -15.67 2.38
N TYR A 71 1.94 -14.33 2.28
CA TYR A 71 3.23 -13.71 2.00
C TYR A 71 4.08 -13.61 3.27
N THR A 72 5.26 -14.26 3.25
CA THR A 72 6.14 -14.36 4.44
C THR A 72 7.61 -14.10 4.12
N VAL A 73 7.93 -13.76 2.85
CA VAL A 73 9.31 -13.71 2.37
C VAL A 73 9.83 -12.28 2.28
N GLY A 74 11.10 -12.11 2.62
CA GLY A 74 11.83 -10.87 2.44
C GLY A 74 11.84 -9.98 3.68
N LYS A 75 12.70 -8.97 3.60
CA LYS A 75 12.81 -7.87 4.57
C LYS A 75 12.92 -6.57 3.78
N TYR A 76 12.04 -5.65 4.08
CA TYR A 76 11.85 -4.42 3.31
C TYR A 76 12.22 -3.20 4.13
N ASP A 77 12.75 -2.20 3.45
CA ASP A 77 13.04 -0.88 4.03
C ASP A 77 11.76 -0.01 4.02
N LEU A 78 10.89 -0.27 3.04
CA LEU A 78 9.62 0.41 2.86
C LEU A 78 8.53 -0.59 2.48
N ILE A 79 7.40 -0.53 3.16
CA ILE A 79 6.14 -1.13 2.72
C ILE A 79 5.17 -0.01 2.42
N VAL A 80 4.54 -0.07 1.26
CA VAL A 80 3.44 0.83 0.87
C VAL A 80 2.19 0.03 0.61
N SER A 81 1.03 0.62 0.85
CA SER A 81 -0.26 0.03 0.50
C SER A 81 -1.32 1.10 0.35
N ASN A 82 -2.10 1.00 -0.72
CA ASN A 82 -3.41 1.62 -0.84
C ASN A 82 -4.47 0.52 -0.83
N PRO A 83 -4.86 0.02 0.34
CA PRO A 83 -5.79 -1.09 0.44
C PRO A 83 -7.23 -0.65 0.22
N PRO A 84 -8.15 -1.52 -0.21
CA PRO A 84 -9.58 -1.22 -0.17
C PRO A 84 -10.00 -0.91 1.27
N TYR A 85 -10.65 0.24 1.44
CA TYR A 85 -11.03 0.77 2.75
C TYR A 85 -12.50 1.16 2.86
N VAL A 86 -13.31 0.91 1.84
CA VAL A 86 -14.74 1.25 1.88
C VAL A 86 -15.51 0.19 2.67
N PRO A 87 -16.27 0.58 3.71
CA PRO A 87 -17.15 -0.35 4.44
C PRO A 87 -18.22 -0.95 3.53
N LEU A 88 -18.53 -2.23 3.72
CA LEU A 88 -19.48 -2.98 2.90
C LEU A 88 -20.85 -2.27 2.77
N LYS A 89 -21.34 -1.66 3.85
CA LYS A 89 -22.60 -0.92 3.86
C LYS A 89 -22.60 0.33 2.99
N GLU A 90 -21.41 0.93 2.77
CA GLU A 90 -21.24 2.16 1.99
C GLU A 90 -21.06 1.86 0.49
N ILE A 91 -20.61 0.66 0.14
CA ILE A 91 -20.41 0.26 -1.28
C ILE A 91 -21.70 0.39 -2.08
N LYS A 92 -22.85 0.05 -1.48
CA LYS A 92 -24.17 0.15 -2.14
C LYS A 92 -24.57 1.60 -2.47
N ASN A 93 -24.00 2.56 -1.75
CA ASN A 93 -24.29 4.00 -1.90
C ASN A 93 -23.24 4.73 -2.75
N LEU A 94 -22.23 4.00 -3.25
CA LEU A 94 -21.22 4.59 -4.12
C LEU A 94 -21.85 5.02 -5.46
N CYS A 95 -21.32 6.11 -6.01
CA CYS A 95 -21.70 6.59 -7.34
C CYS A 95 -21.57 5.46 -8.38
N LYS A 96 -22.54 5.34 -9.28
CA LYS A 96 -22.56 4.32 -10.33
C LYS A 96 -21.30 4.31 -11.19
N ASP A 97 -20.65 5.47 -11.35
CA ASP A 97 -19.40 5.57 -12.08
C ASP A 97 -18.25 4.83 -11.38
N ILE A 98 -18.15 4.90 -10.05
CA ILE A 98 -17.13 4.18 -9.29
C ILE A 98 -17.36 2.68 -9.42
N THR A 99 -18.59 2.22 -9.22
CA THR A 99 -18.92 0.78 -9.28
C THR A 99 -18.87 0.20 -10.70
N LYS A 100 -18.94 1.04 -11.73
CA LYS A 100 -18.87 0.63 -13.14
C LYS A 100 -17.42 0.43 -13.62
N TYR A 101 -16.48 1.21 -13.10
CA TYR A 101 -15.09 1.21 -13.59
C TYR A 101 -14.10 0.58 -12.62
N GLU A 102 -14.40 0.50 -11.32
CA GLU A 102 -13.56 -0.15 -10.35
C GLU A 102 -14.14 -1.51 -9.91
N PRO A 103 -13.33 -2.59 -9.94
CA PRO A 103 -13.77 -3.88 -9.42
C PRO A 103 -14.17 -3.76 -7.95
N LEU A 104 -15.31 -4.34 -7.56
CA LEU A 104 -15.80 -4.32 -6.16
C LEU A 104 -14.75 -4.81 -5.16
N ILE A 105 -13.90 -5.74 -5.55
CA ILE A 105 -12.81 -6.25 -4.71
C ILE A 105 -11.76 -5.18 -4.38
N ALA A 106 -11.58 -4.18 -5.27
CA ALA A 106 -10.65 -3.08 -5.06
C ALA A 106 -11.20 -1.98 -4.12
N LEU A 107 -12.50 -2.03 -3.80
CA LEU A 107 -13.18 -1.06 -2.94
C LEU A 107 -13.50 -1.66 -1.57
N ASN A 108 -13.81 -2.95 -1.51
CA ASN A 108 -14.37 -3.62 -0.35
C ASN A 108 -13.33 -3.83 0.77
N GLY A 109 -13.38 -3.00 1.77
CA GLY A 109 -12.55 -3.09 2.98
C GLY A 109 -13.13 -3.98 4.09
N GLY A 110 -14.24 -4.70 3.84
CA GLY A 110 -14.94 -5.51 4.84
C GLY A 110 -16.01 -4.73 5.59
N ILE A 111 -16.44 -5.27 6.73
CA ILE A 111 -17.59 -4.72 7.50
C ILE A 111 -17.32 -3.28 7.94
N ASP A 112 -16.12 -3.00 8.46
CA ASP A 112 -15.70 -1.70 9.00
C ASP A 112 -14.69 -0.97 8.08
N GLY A 113 -14.40 -1.50 6.90
CA GLY A 113 -13.43 -0.94 5.96
C GLY A 113 -11.98 -1.15 6.37
N LEU A 114 -11.69 -1.98 7.37
CA LEU A 114 -10.36 -2.11 7.95
C LEU A 114 -9.72 -3.49 7.75
N ASP A 115 -10.38 -4.43 7.09
CA ASP A 115 -9.94 -5.82 7.04
C ASP A 115 -8.56 -5.99 6.41
N LEU A 116 -8.32 -5.35 5.26
CA LEU A 116 -7.01 -5.42 4.62
C LEU A 116 -5.98 -4.53 5.33
N ILE A 117 -6.40 -3.38 5.86
CA ILE A 117 -5.54 -2.49 6.67
C ILE A 117 -4.96 -3.26 7.87
N LYS A 118 -5.79 -4.00 8.63
CA LYS A 118 -5.35 -4.87 9.74
C LYS A 118 -4.29 -5.87 9.29
N LYS A 119 -4.53 -6.53 8.15
CA LYS A 119 -3.59 -7.53 7.58
C LYS A 119 -2.27 -6.88 7.16
N VAL A 120 -2.31 -5.73 6.48
CA VAL A 120 -1.12 -4.98 6.07
C VAL A 120 -0.28 -4.59 7.29
N ILE A 121 -0.89 -3.99 8.32
CA ILE A 121 -0.19 -3.61 9.56
C ILE A 121 0.45 -4.84 10.21
N TYR A 122 -0.31 -5.92 10.42
CA TYR A 122 0.19 -7.15 11.03
C TYR A 122 1.36 -7.74 10.23
N LYS A 123 1.23 -7.91 8.92
CA LYS A 123 2.31 -8.43 8.07
C LYS A 123 3.55 -7.53 8.07
N SER A 124 3.36 -6.23 8.14
CA SER A 124 4.46 -5.28 8.21
C SER A 124 5.32 -5.44 9.46
N THR A 125 4.76 -5.96 10.57
CA THR A 125 5.57 -6.28 11.77
C THR A 125 6.65 -7.33 11.51
N TYR A 126 6.43 -8.23 10.57
CA TYR A 126 7.39 -9.29 10.20
C TYR A 126 8.25 -8.94 8.99
N LEU A 127 7.65 -8.25 8.01
CA LEU A 127 8.27 -7.99 6.71
C LEU A 127 9.15 -6.74 6.70
N LEU A 128 8.91 -5.77 7.58
CA LEU A 128 9.78 -4.61 7.68
C LEU A 128 11.06 -4.93 8.45
N LYS A 129 12.14 -4.33 8.00
CA LYS A 129 13.37 -4.18 8.79
C LYS A 129 13.11 -3.29 9.99
N ARG A 130 13.96 -3.39 11.02
CA ARG A 130 13.99 -2.41 12.11
C ARG A 130 14.21 -1.01 11.52
N LYS A 131 13.47 -0.01 12.01
CA LYS A 131 13.41 1.36 11.45
C LYS A 131 12.93 1.45 9.99
N GLY A 132 12.39 0.37 9.43
CA GLY A 132 11.70 0.40 8.15
C GLY A 132 10.39 1.19 8.23
N LEU A 133 9.95 1.72 7.10
CA LEU A 133 8.76 2.55 7.02
C LEU A 133 7.56 1.78 6.47
N LEU A 134 6.41 2.01 7.06
CA LEU A 134 5.09 1.66 6.53
C LEU A 134 4.37 2.95 6.14
N ALA A 135 3.97 3.06 4.87
CA ALA A 135 3.07 4.11 4.39
C ALA A 135 1.76 3.46 3.93
N ILE A 136 0.66 3.83 4.56
CA ILE A 136 -0.64 3.23 4.29
C ILE A 136 -1.69 4.29 4.03
N GLU A 137 -2.41 4.16 2.90
CA GLU A 137 -3.58 4.98 2.61
C GLU A 137 -4.78 4.48 3.43
N ILE A 138 -5.63 5.42 3.85
CA ILE A 138 -6.80 5.16 4.68
C ILE A 138 -8.03 5.92 4.17
N GLY A 139 -9.19 5.40 4.49
CA GLY A 139 -10.46 6.05 4.23
C GLY A 139 -10.74 7.22 5.19
N ASN A 140 -11.72 8.03 4.81
CA ASN A 140 -12.21 9.10 5.67
C ASN A 140 -12.65 8.55 7.03
N GLN A 141 -12.37 9.29 8.12
CA GLN A 141 -12.70 8.94 9.51
C GLN A 141 -12.02 7.68 10.08
N GLN A 142 -11.09 7.03 9.33
CA GLN A 142 -10.40 5.85 9.82
C GLN A 142 -9.13 6.16 10.63
N TYR A 143 -8.65 7.41 10.61
CA TYR A 143 -7.36 7.80 11.18
C TYR A 143 -7.15 7.31 12.62
N LEU A 144 -8.06 7.64 13.54
CA LEU A 144 -7.89 7.28 14.97
C LEU A 144 -7.81 5.76 15.18
N LYS A 145 -8.62 5.00 14.46
CA LYS A 145 -8.61 3.54 14.55
C LYS A 145 -7.29 2.97 14.03
N VAL A 146 -6.83 3.44 12.87
CA VAL A 146 -5.60 2.94 12.22
C VAL A 146 -4.36 3.36 13.02
N SER A 147 -4.28 4.61 13.50
CA SER A 147 -3.19 5.09 14.35
C SER A 147 -3.07 4.26 15.64
N ASN A 148 -4.19 3.95 16.30
CA ASN A 148 -4.20 3.07 17.47
C ASN A 148 -3.74 1.62 17.14
N MET A 149 -4.13 1.09 15.97
CA MET A 149 -3.65 -0.24 15.53
C MET A 149 -2.14 -0.22 15.27
N LEU A 150 -1.62 0.80 14.60
CA LEU A 150 -0.19 0.97 14.36
C LEU A 150 0.57 0.96 15.69
N LYS A 151 0.17 1.80 16.66
CA LYS A 151 0.79 1.87 17.97
C LYS A 151 0.79 0.52 18.72
N ARG A 152 -0.33 -0.21 18.72
CA ARG A 152 -0.45 -1.55 19.34
C ARG A 152 0.45 -2.58 18.68
N ASN A 153 0.82 -2.39 17.43
CA ASN A 153 1.70 -3.29 16.66
C ASN A 153 3.17 -2.82 16.63
N GLY A 154 3.57 -1.89 17.51
CA GLY A 154 4.97 -1.44 17.65
C GLY A 154 5.42 -0.46 16.57
N PHE A 155 4.49 0.31 15.99
CA PHE A 155 4.82 1.39 15.08
C PHE A 155 4.72 2.75 15.76
N ILE A 156 5.64 3.64 15.39
CA ILE A 156 5.61 5.06 15.76
C ILE A 156 5.24 5.85 14.51
N GLU A 157 4.19 6.65 14.60
CA GLU A 157 3.80 7.57 13.55
C GLU A 157 4.85 8.67 13.38
N LEU A 158 5.31 8.91 12.15
CA LEU A 158 6.29 9.95 11.81
C LEU A 158 5.62 11.13 11.11
N ASN A 159 4.66 10.85 10.25
CA ASN A 159 3.99 11.88 9.47
C ASN A 159 2.61 11.38 9.01
N ARG A 160 1.76 12.32 8.61
CA ARG A 160 0.48 12.08 7.95
C ARG A 160 0.29 13.07 6.81
N GLU A 161 -0.38 12.60 5.77
CA GLU A 161 -0.70 13.42 4.60
C GLU A 161 -2.22 13.60 4.49
N TYR A 162 -2.63 14.74 3.99
CA TYR A 162 -4.02 15.16 3.96
C TYR A 162 -4.52 15.31 2.52
N ASP A 163 -5.80 15.10 2.31
CA ASP A 163 -6.47 15.45 1.07
C ASP A 163 -6.83 16.96 1.02
N TYR A 164 -7.37 17.39 -0.13
CA TYR A 164 -7.80 18.78 -0.31
C TYR A 164 -8.93 19.25 0.64
N LYS A 165 -9.62 18.29 1.28
CA LYS A 165 -10.65 18.57 2.30
C LYS A 165 -10.09 18.48 3.73
N ASN A 166 -8.77 18.42 3.87
CA ASN A 166 -8.06 18.33 5.15
C ASN A 166 -8.37 17.04 5.95
N ASN A 167 -8.74 15.94 5.27
CA ASN A 167 -8.85 14.63 5.90
C ASN A 167 -7.51 13.89 5.80
N VAL A 168 -7.11 13.20 6.84
CA VAL A 168 -5.93 12.33 6.80
C VAL A 168 -6.16 11.20 5.80
N ARG A 169 -5.28 11.09 4.81
CA ARG A 169 -5.36 10.08 3.74
C ARG A 169 -4.21 9.11 3.73
N CYS A 170 -3.08 9.46 4.30
CA CYS A 170 -1.95 8.54 4.41
C CYS A 170 -1.28 8.70 5.76
N ILE A 171 -0.90 7.59 6.37
CA ILE A 171 -0.09 7.55 7.59
C ILE A 171 1.27 6.95 7.25
N ILE A 172 2.33 7.65 7.65
CA ILE A 172 3.70 7.18 7.54
C ILE A 172 4.20 6.86 8.95
N SER A 173 4.58 5.62 9.16
CA SER A 173 5.05 5.13 10.46
C SER A 173 6.34 4.34 10.33
N THR A 174 7.11 4.27 11.41
CA THR A 174 8.33 3.47 11.48
C THR A 174 8.16 2.32 12.45
N LYS A 175 8.78 1.19 12.12
CA LYS A 175 8.87 0.04 13.01
C LYS A 175 9.95 0.27 14.07
N THR A 176 9.62 0.12 15.35
CA THR A 176 10.56 0.15 16.48
C THR A 176 11.51 -1.05 16.48
#